data_05d732891341da81e770fc0af3b67c3b
#
_entry.id   05d732891341da81e770fc0af3b67c3b
#
_cell.length_a   1.000
_cell.length_b   1.000
_cell.length_c   1.000
_cell.angle_alpha   90.00
_cell.angle_beta   90.00
_cell.angle_gamma   90.00
#
_symmetry.space_group_name_H-M   'P 1'
#
loop_
_entity.id
_entity.type
_entity.pdbx_description
1 polymer ?
#
loop_
_entity_poly.entity_id
_entity_poly.type
_entity_poly.pdbx_seq_one_letter_code
_entity_poly.pdbx_strand_id
1 'polypeptide(L)'
;MAFINIGFFSKTLGMEVTCDVILPQPVHPENAQDELPVLWLLHGAYGNYADWMRRTSIERYVANTGLCVVMPSAQNSDYTDMAHGGRFYTYISSELPERMRSFFPLSQRREDNYICGLSMGGAGAFKIGLSKPDHYAAIGCLSAGAQNKGGRLIRMMGSLIYGDTPCEGT
;
A
#
# COMPACT_ATOMS: atom_id res chain seq x y z
N MET A 1 -19.20 9.33 -2.65
CA MET A 1 -17.91 8.84 -2.08
C MET A 1 -17.61 9.60 -0.81
N ALA A 2 -16.96 8.96 0.16
CA ALA A 2 -16.42 9.62 1.33
C ALA A 2 -14.89 9.56 1.27
N PHE A 3 -14.21 10.66 1.57
CA PHE A 3 -12.78 10.71 1.82
C PHE A 3 -12.55 10.69 3.34
N ILE A 4 -11.72 9.78 3.80
CA ILE A 4 -11.47 9.54 5.21
C ILE A 4 -9.97 9.52 5.45
N ASN A 5 -9.48 10.34 6.37
CA ASN A 5 -8.14 10.25 6.91
C ASN A 5 -8.22 9.52 8.25
N ILE A 6 -7.59 8.37 8.38
CA ILE A 6 -7.69 7.52 9.56
C ILE A 6 -6.31 7.28 10.18
N GLY A 7 -6.20 7.59 11.49
CA GLY A 7 -5.04 7.25 12.31
C GLY A 7 -5.33 6.06 13.21
N PHE A 8 -4.36 5.17 13.38
CA PHE A 8 -4.45 4.05 14.31
C PHE A 8 -3.06 3.57 14.75
N PHE A 9 -3.01 2.88 15.89
CA PHE A 9 -1.76 2.30 16.36
C PHE A 9 -1.45 0.99 15.66
N SER A 10 -0.30 0.92 14.98
CA SER A 10 0.23 -0.31 14.40
C SER A 10 1.03 -1.08 15.44
N LYS A 11 0.63 -2.31 15.72
CA LYS A 11 1.37 -3.22 16.61
C LYS A 11 2.67 -3.70 15.96
N THR A 12 2.65 -3.88 14.65
CA THR A 12 3.81 -4.34 13.86
C THR A 12 4.94 -3.30 13.86
N LEU A 13 4.58 -2.01 13.78
CA LEU A 13 5.54 -0.91 13.74
C LEU A 13 5.79 -0.30 15.12
N GLY A 14 4.93 -0.56 16.12
CA GLY A 14 5.03 0.03 17.46
C GLY A 14 4.79 1.54 17.49
N MET A 15 4.01 2.08 16.55
CA MET A 15 3.76 3.52 16.40
C MET A 15 2.39 3.82 15.80
N GLU A 16 1.96 5.06 15.94
CA GLU A 16 0.80 5.60 15.21
C GLU A 16 1.11 5.67 13.70
N VAL A 17 0.13 5.25 12.91
CA VAL A 17 0.17 5.31 11.44
C VAL A 17 -1.06 5.99 10.90
N THR A 18 -0.96 6.53 9.69
CA THR A 18 -2.06 7.21 9.01
C THR A 18 -2.27 6.65 7.63
N CYS A 19 -3.53 6.49 7.24
CA CYS A 19 -3.95 6.12 5.90
C CYS A 19 -5.01 7.10 5.38
N ASP A 20 -4.99 7.41 4.10
CA ASP A 20 -6.12 7.99 3.40
C ASP A 20 -6.96 6.87 2.78
N VAL A 21 -8.28 7.01 2.85
CA VAL A 21 -9.23 6.03 2.32
C VAL A 21 -10.28 6.75 1.49
N ILE A 22 -10.50 6.28 0.27
CA ILE A 22 -11.66 6.64 -0.54
C ILE A 22 -12.68 5.52 -0.38
N LEU A 23 -13.82 5.83 0.23
CA LEU A 23 -14.90 4.88 0.44
C LEU A 23 -16.05 5.16 -0.53
N PRO A 24 -16.43 4.22 -1.40
CA PRO A 24 -17.59 4.41 -2.26
C PRO A 24 -18.85 4.48 -1.40
N GLN A 25 -19.75 5.38 -1.74
CA GLN A 25 -21.11 5.33 -1.18
C GLN A 25 -21.92 4.36 -2.02
N PRO A 26 -22.69 3.46 -1.41
CA PRO A 26 -23.56 2.58 -2.16
C PRO A 26 -24.54 3.42 -2.99
N VAL A 27 -24.63 3.11 -4.27
CA VAL A 27 -25.60 3.75 -5.17
C VAL A 27 -27.02 3.33 -4.79
N HIS A 28 -27.13 2.13 -4.20
CA HIS A 28 -28.37 1.54 -3.69
C HIS A 28 -28.20 1.13 -2.24
N PRO A 29 -28.91 1.77 -1.29
CA PRO A 29 -28.82 1.45 0.14
C PRO A 29 -29.13 -0.01 0.50
N GLU A 30 -29.91 -0.69 -0.32
CA GLU A 30 -30.25 -2.11 -0.20
C GLU A 30 -29.01 -3.03 -0.35
N ASN A 31 -27.97 -2.56 -1.03
CA ASN A 31 -26.70 -3.28 -1.23
C ASN A 31 -25.60 -2.82 -0.26
N ALA A 32 -25.94 -2.03 0.74
CA ALA A 32 -24.97 -1.51 1.72
C ALA A 32 -24.31 -2.59 2.59
N GLN A 33 -24.76 -3.84 2.48
CA GLN A 33 -24.18 -4.98 3.20
C GLN A 33 -23.15 -5.77 2.37
N ASP A 34 -23.00 -5.44 1.08
CA ASP A 34 -22.03 -6.10 0.23
C ASP A 34 -20.61 -5.67 0.60
N GLU A 35 -19.71 -6.64 0.67
CA GLU A 35 -18.29 -6.36 0.86
C GLU A 35 -17.74 -5.60 -0.35
N LEU A 36 -16.94 -4.57 -0.10
CA LEU A 36 -16.38 -3.69 -1.12
C LEU A 36 -15.08 -4.24 -1.70
N PRO A 37 -14.92 -4.24 -3.02
CA PRO A 37 -13.61 -4.48 -3.62
C PRO A 37 -12.64 -3.37 -3.22
N VAL A 38 -11.34 -3.71 -3.09
CA VAL A 38 -10.34 -2.80 -2.56
C VAL A 38 -9.07 -2.73 -3.41
N LEU A 39 -8.61 -1.50 -3.62
CA LEU A 39 -7.30 -1.18 -4.18
C LEU A 39 -6.36 -0.70 -3.06
N TRP A 40 -5.32 -1.46 -2.81
CA TRP A 40 -4.19 -1.09 -1.95
C TRP A 40 -3.20 -0.28 -2.81
N LEU A 41 -3.15 1.05 -2.59
CA LEU A 41 -2.44 1.97 -3.48
C LEU A 41 -1.22 2.57 -2.79
N LEU A 42 -0.03 2.14 -3.22
CA LEU A 42 1.25 2.38 -2.55
C LEU A 42 1.99 3.60 -3.12
N HIS A 43 2.49 4.48 -2.24
CA HIS A 43 3.23 5.69 -2.62
C HIS A 43 4.66 5.40 -3.06
N GLY A 44 5.27 6.33 -3.81
CA GLY A 44 6.68 6.29 -4.19
C GLY A 44 7.63 6.72 -3.06
N ALA A 45 8.94 6.64 -3.32
CA ALA A 45 9.95 7.14 -2.38
C ALA A 45 9.70 8.62 -2.05
N TYR A 46 10.01 9.00 -0.80
CA TYR A 46 9.82 10.34 -0.23
C TYR A 46 8.36 10.79 -0.10
N GLY A 47 7.41 9.92 -0.39
CA GLY A 47 5.98 10.17 -0.28
C GLY A 47 5.37 9.68 1.03
N ASN A 48 4.05 9.80 1.09
CA ASN A 48 3.23 9.33 2.20
C ASN A 48 1.79 9.01 1.73
N TYR A 49 0.91 8.72 2.68
CA TYR A 49 -0.51 8.41 2.44
C TYR A 49 -1.25 9.44 1.57
N ALA A 50 -0.85 10.73 1.64
CA ALA A 50 -1.57 11.82 0.97
C ALA A 50 -1.14 12.04 -0.50
N ASP A 51 -0.09 11.39 -0.98
CA ASP A 51 0.51 11.68 -2.29
C ASP A 51 -0.48 11.47 -3.44
N TRP A 52 -1.22 10.38 -3.41
CA TRP A 52 -2.16 10.05 -4.47
C TRP A 52 -3.32 11.05 -4.55
N MET A 53 -3.85 11.48 -3.41
CA MET A 53 -4.89 12.50 -3.33
C MET A 53 -4.40 13.86 -3.80
N ARG A 54 -3.19 14.26 -3.39
CA ARG A 54 -2.65 15.60 -3.67
C ARG A 54 -2.10 15.77 -5.08
N ARG A 55 -1.67 14.67 -5.73
CA ARG A 55 -0.91 14.73 -6.99
C ARG A 55 -1.62 14.10 -8.17
N THR A 56 -2.79 13.49 -7.94
CA THR A 56 -3.55 12.81 -8.99
C THR A 56 -5.04 13.12 -8.88
N SER A 57 -5.80 12.63 -9.85
CA SER A 57 -7.27 12.67 -9.82
C SER A 57 -7.84 11.31 -9.39
N ILE A 58 -7.21 10.61 -8.46
CA ILE A 58 -7.61 9.25 -8.05
C ILE A 58 -9.08 9.18 -7.64
N GLU A 59 -9.57 10.16 -6.87
CA GLU A 59 -10.96 10.22 -6.46
C GLU A 59 -11.93 10.23 -7.66
N ARG A 60 -11.60 11.02 -8.69
CA ARG A 60 -12.40 11.07 -9.93
C ARG A 60 -12.34 9.76 -10.70
N TYR A 61 -11.19 9.09 -10.72
CA TYR A 61 -11.02 7.84 -11.47
C TYR A 61 -11.83 6.70 -10.86
N VAL A 62 -12.02 6.68 -9.55
CA VAL A 62 -12.76 5.62 -8.87
C VAL A 62 -14.22 5.96 -8.56
N ALA A 63 -14.69 7.17 -8.94
CA ALA A 63 -15.99 7.72 -8.55
C ALA A 63 -17.19 6.79 -8.81
N ASN A 64 -17.15 6.01 -9.90
CA ASN A 64 -18.27 5.17 -10.33
C ASN A 64 -17.89 3.67 -10.40
N THR A 65 -16.82 3.26 -9.73
CA THR A 65 -16.32 1.88 -9.83
C THR A 65 -16.78 0.99 -8.68
N GLY A 66 -17.33 1.55 -7.61
CA GLY A 66 -17.61 0.81 -6.37
C GLY A 66 -16.34 0.41 -5.59
N LEU A 67 -15.16 0.82 -6.04
CA LEU A 67 -13.88 0.43 -5.48
C LEU A 67 -13.51 1.28 -4.26
N CYS A 68 -13.20 0.64 -3.14
CA CYS A 68 -12.53 1.29 -2.02
C CYS A 68 -11.03 1.43 -2.33
N VAL A 69 -10.43 2.58 -2.01
CA VAL A 69 -8.98 2.78 -2.19
C VAL A 69 -8.34 3.07 -0.84
N VAL A 70 -7.34 2.28 -0.48
CA VAL A 70 -6.56 2.46 0.77
C VAL A 70 -5.15 2.89 0.42
N MET A 71 -4.75 4.05 0.92
CA MET A 71 -3.46 4.70 0.65
C MET A 71 -2.67 4.83 1.96
N PRO A 72 -1.83 3.86 2.31
CA PRO A 72 -1.05 3.88 3.55
C PRO A 72 0.25 4.67 3.42
N SER A 73 0.87 5.01 4.56
CA SER A 73 2.27 5.40 4.62
C SER A 73 3.17 4.21 4.89
N ALA A 74 4.28 4.13 4.16
CA ALA A 74 5.32 3.13 4.37
C ALA A 74 6.73 3.76 4.50
N GLN A 75 6.82 5.08 4.65
CA GLN A 75 8.09 5.81 4.69
C GLN A 75 9.02 5.44 3.51
N ASN A 76 10.32 5.55 3.69
CA ASN A 76 11.32 5.12 2.69
C ASN A 76 11.84 3.71 3.00
N SER A 77 10.92 2.75 3.23
CA SER A 77 11.23 1.40 3.67
C SER A 77 11.47 0.40 2.54
N ASP A 78 11.30 0.82 1.29
CA ASP A 78 11.22 -0.08 0.12
C ASP A 78 10.18 -1.21 0.30
N TYR A 79 9.15 -0.95 1.13
CA TYR A 79 8.13 -1.95 1.49
C TYR A 79 8.75 -3.27 1.98
N THR A 80 9.76 -3.17 2.84
CA THR A 80 10.56 -4.28 3.37
C THR A 80 10.50 -4.25 4.91
N ASP A 81 10.62 -5.39 5.56
CA ASP A 81 10.93 -5.45 6.97
C ASP A 81 12.41 -5.06 7.10
N MET A 82 12.66 -3.84 7.57
CA MET A 82 13.97 -3.22 7.53
C MET A 82 14.92 -3.89 8.54
N ALA A 83 16.18 -4.04 8.18
CA ALA A 83 17.19 -4.59 9.08
C ALA A 83 17.36 -3.72 10.35
N HIS A 84 17.31 -2.38 10.18
CA HIS A 84 17.44 -1.41 11.26
C HIS A 84 16.30 -0.38 11.20
N GLY A 85 15.04 -0.85 11.27
CA GLY A 85 13.87 0.01 11.17
C GLY A 85 12.55 -0.72 11.38
N GLY A 86 11.47 -0.16 10.84
CA GLY A 86 10.13 -0.73 10.95
C GLY A 86 9.92 -1.96 10.06
N ARG A 87 9.00 -2.82 10.47
CA ARG A 87 8.58 -4.01 9.72
C ARG A 87 7.49 -3.66 8.71
N PHE A 88 7.85 -2.85 7.70
CA PHE A 88 6.87 -2.29 6.77
C PHE A 88 6.29 -3.32 5.79
N TYR A 89 7.04 -4.35 5.40
CA TYR A 89 6.47 -5.45 4.62
C TYR A 89 5.35 -6.15 5.39
N THR A 90 5.62 -6.55 6.64
CA THR A 90 4.63 -7.21 7.51
C THR A 90 3.43 -6.30 7.77
N TYR A 91 3.67 -5.01 8.03
CA TYR A 91 2.61 -4.03 8.25
C TYR A 91 1.68 -3.94 7.03
N ILE A 92 2.22 -3.64 5.83
CA ILE A 92 1.42 -3.41 4.63
C ILE A 92 0.75 -4.70 4.13
N SER A 93 1.45 -5.84 4.19
CA SER A 93 0.96 -7.09 3.61
C SER A 93 0.05 -7.91 4.52
N SER A 94 0.00 -7.61 5.81
CA SER A 94 -0.75 -8.40 6.80
C SER A 94 -1.57 -7.53 7.74
N GLU A 95 -0.94 -6.69 8.58
CA GLU A 95 -1.67 -5.94 9.61
C GLU A 95 -2.63 -4.90 9.00
N LEU A 96 -2.20 -4.14 8.00
CA LEU A 96 -3.02 -3.11 7.36
C LEU A 96 -4.33 -3.69 6.78
N PRO A 97 -4.32 -4.77 5.98
CA PRO A 97 -5.55 -5.38 5.49
C PRO A 97 -6.49 -5.82 6.60
N GLU A 98 -5.99 -6.44 7.66
CA GLU A 98 -6.79 -6.85 8.82
C GLU A 98 -7.44 -5.65 9.51
N ARG A 99 -6.66 -4.57 9.74
CA ARG A 99 -7.15 -3.35 10.35
C ARG A 99 -8.20 -2.65 9.52
N MET A 100 -7.95 -2.49 8.22
CA MET A 100 -8.92 -1.84 7.33
C MET A 100 -10.23 -2.62 7.24
N ARG A 101 -10.17 -3.95 7.23
CA ARG A 101 -11.36 -4.81 7.28
C ARG A 101 -12.10 -4.75 8.60
N SER A 102 -11.42 -4.45 9.70
CA SER A 102 -12.11 -4.23 11.00
C SER A 102 -12.84 -2.88 11.06
N PHE A 103 -12.48 -1.91 10.22
CA PHE A 103 -13.11 -0.59 10.17
C PHE A 103 -14.14 -0.45 9.04
N PHE A 104 -13.93 -1.16 7.93
CA PHE A 104 -14.73 -1.05 6.71
C PHE A 104 -15.11 -2.43 6.17
N PRO A 105 -16.27 -2.58 5.51
CA PRO A 105 -16.71 -3.84 4.92
C PRO A 105 -15.93 -4.18 3.64
N LEU A 106 -14.63 -4.43 3.75
CA LEU A 106 -13.75 -4.74 2.61
C LEU A 106 -13.70 -6.24 2.37
N SER A 107 -13.85 -6.63 1.11
CA SER A 107 -13.84 -8.03 0.69
C SER A 107 -12.51 -8.72 1.00
N GLN A 108 -12.61 -9.98 1.40
CA GLN A 108 -11.46 -10.87 1.58
C GLN A 108 -11.19 -11.73 0.34
N ARG A 109 -12.12 -11.75 -0.61
CA ARG A 109 -11.99 -12.56 -1.81
C ARG A 109 -10.84 -12.05 -2.68
N ARG A 110 -10.06 -12.97 -3.23
CA ARG A 110 -8.92 -12.64 -4.10
C ARG A 110 -9.32 -11.74 -5.26
N GLU A 111 -10.42 -12.06 -5.92
CA GLU A 111 -10.94 -11.36 -7.10
C GLU A 111 -11.33 -9.90 -6.85
N ASP A 112 -11.53 -9.52 -5.60
CA ASP A 112 -11.91 -8.17 -5.19
C ASP A 112 -10.72 -7.36 -4.63
N ASN A 113 -9.54 -7.95 -4.55
CA ASN A 113 -8.36 -7.30 -4.00
C ASN A 113 -7.32 -7.00 -5.08
N TYR A 114 -6.90 -5.74 -5.15
CA TYR A 114 -5.92 -5.24 -6.11
C TYR A 114 -4.82 -4.50 -5.37
N ILE A 115 -3.58 -4.64 -5.82
CA ILE A 115 -2.45 -3.89 -5.26
C ILE A 115 -1.74 -3.14 -6.39
N CYS A 116 -1.49 -1.85 -6.19
CA CYS A 116 -0.83 -1.01 -7.17
C CYS A 116 0.09 -0.01 -6.47
N GLY A 117 1.10 0.48 -7.17
CA GLY A 117 1.96 1.52 -6.63
C GLY A 117 2.87 2.16 -7.67
N LEU A 118 3.46 3.29 -7.29
CA LEU A 118 4.36 4.08 -8.12
C LEU A 118 5.80 3.94 -7.63
N SER A 119 6.75 3.72 -8.54
CA SER A 119 8.20 3.70 -8.24
C SER A 119 8.52 2.70 -7.11
N MET A 120 9.00 3.17 -5.95
CA MET A 120 9.18 2.34 -4.76
C MET A 120 7.89 1.54 -4.41
N GLY A 121 6.72 2.18 -4.47
CA GLY A 121 5.42 1.53 -4.26
C GLY A 121 5.08 0.51 -5.33
N GLY A 122 5.50 0.72 -6.58
CA GLY A 122 5.35 -0.26 -7.65
C GLY A 122 6.19 -1.51 -7.40
N ALA A 123 7.44 -1.35 -6.96
CA ALA A 123 8.29 -2.46 -6.54
C ALA A 123 7.70 -3.18 -5.32
N GLY A 124 7.15 -2.42 -4.35
CA GLY A 124 6.43 -2.95 -3.19
C GLY A 124 5.19 -3.76 -3.57
N ALA A 125 4.36 -3.21 -4.49
CA ALA A 125 3.18 -3.91 -5.00
C ALA A 125 3.56 -5.23 -5.69
N PHE A 126 4.60 -5.21 -6.50
CA PHE A 126 5.12 -6.41 -7.17
C PHE A 126 5.61 -7.45 -6.15
N LYS A 127 6.46 -7.02 -5.20
CA LYS A 127 6.98 -7.87 -4.13
C LYS A 127 5.86 -8.53 -3.32
N ILE A 128 4.92 -7.72 -2.82
CA ILE A 128 3.82 -8.20 -1.98
C ILE A 128 2.87 -9.09 -2.78
N GLY A 129 2.47 -8.66 -3.97
CA GLY A 129 1.52 -9.40 -4.79
C GLY A 129 2.04 -10.76 -5.24
N LEU A 130 3.33 -10.86 -5.60
CA LEU A 130 3.94 -12.15 -5.96
C LEU A 130 4.18 -13.07 -4.76
N SER A 131 4.46 -12.50 -3.58
CA SER A 131 4.64 -13.32 -2.38
C SER A 131 3.33 -13.81 -1.78
N LYS A 132 2.20 -13.22 -2.17
CA LYS A 132 0.85 -13.57 -1.72
C LYS A 132 -0.13 -13.69 -2.91
N PRO A 133 0.08 -14.59 -3.86
CA PRO A 133 -0.69 -14.65 -5.10
C PRO A 133 -2.16 -14.98 -4.88
N ASP A 134 -2.48 -15.64 -3.77
CA ASP A 134 -3.86 -16.00 -3.41
C ASP A 134 -4.65 -14.82 -2.79
N HIS A 135 -3.99 -13.68 -2.55
CA HIS A 135 -4.63 -12.51 -1.94
C HIS A 135 -5.04 -11.45 -2.96
N TYR A 136 -4.44 -11.43 -4.16
CA TYR A 136 -4.63 -10.34 -5.12
C TYR A 136 -5.00 -10.85 -6.51
N ALA A 137 -6.04 -10.27 -7.10
CA ALA A 137 -6.46 -10.55 -8.47
C ALA A 137 -5.51 -9.93 -9.49
N ALA A 138 -4.99 -8.72 -9.19
CA ALA A 138 -4.09 -8.01 -10.09
C ALA A 138 -3.06 -7.17 -9.31
N ILE A 139 -1.91 -6.97 -9.96
CA ILE A 139 -0.79 -6.18 -9.49
C ILE A 139 -0.51 -5.07 -10.50
N GLY A 140 -0.52 -3.81 -10.07
CA GLY A 140 -0.15 -2.66 -10.89
C GLY A 140 1.22 -2.10 -10.48
N CYS A 141 2.17 -2.08 -11.43
CA CYS A 141 3.50 -1.53 -11.20
C CYS A 141 3.73 -0.32 -12.10
N LEU A 142 3.60 0.88 -11.53
CA LEU A 142 3.78 2.12 -12.27
C LEU A 142 5.22 2.62 -12.09
N SER A 143 5.97 2.71 -13.20
CA SER A 143 7.35 3.22 -13.20
C SER A 143 8.26 2.55 -12.16
N ALA A 144 8.03 1.27 -11.87
CA ALA A 144 8.87 0.47 -11.01
C ALA A 144 9.99 -0.13 -11.86
N GLY A 145 11.23 0.22 -11.54
CA GLY A 145 12.39 -0.51 -12.05
C GLY A 145 12.51 -1.86 -11.35
N ALA A 146 13.06 -2.88 -12.05
CA ALA A 146 13.69 -4.01 -11.37
C ALA A 146 14.67 -3.44 -10.34
N GLN A 147 14.76 -4.03 -9.15
CA GLN A 147 15.57 -3.50 -8.04
C GLN A 147 16.92 -2.98 -8.53
N ASN A 148 17.01 -1.67 -8.71
CA ASN A 148 18.25 -1.05 -9.09
C ASN A 148 19.08 -0.88 -7.82
N LYS A 149 19.94 -1.84 -7.53
CA LYS A 149 20.86 -1.82 -6.37
C LYS A 149 21.67 -0.52 -6.25
N GLY A 150 21.72 0.28 -7.33
CA GLY A 150 22.36 1.58 -7.36
C GLY A 150 21.42 2.79 -7.23
N GLY A 151 20.13 2.60 -7.01
CA GLY A 151 19.16 3.70 -6.89
C GLY A 151 19.49 4.64 -5.73
N ARG A 152 19.05 5.91 -5.86
CA ARG A 152 19.34 6.96 -4.85
C ARG A 152 18.87 6.55 -3.45
N LEU A 153 17.70 5.93 -3.35
CA LEU A 153 17.16 5.47 -2.06
C LEU A 153 18.08 4.41 -1.41
N ILE A 154 18.55 3.44 -2.19
CA ILE A 154 19.45 2.40 -1.71
C ILE A 154 20.80 3.00 -1.30
N ARG A 155 21.34 3.95 -2.06
CA ARG A 155 22.59 4.63 -1.67
C ARG A 155 22.47 5.43 -0.36
N MET A 156 21.29 6.01 -0.09
CA MET A 156 21.08 6.83 1.12
C MET A 156 20.66 6.01 2.33
N MET A 157 19.91 4.92 2.14
CA MET A 157 19.23 4.19 3.20
C MET A 157 19.47 2.68 3.15
N GLY A 158 20.34 2.21 2.26
CA GLY A 158 20.51 0.78 2.00
C GLY A 158 20.90 -0.02 3.25
N SER A 159 21.81 0.49 4.07
CA SER A 159 22.21 -0.16 5.33
C SER A 159 21.06 -0.22 6.33
N LEU A 160 20.21 0.81 6.40
CA LEU A 160 19.03 0.80 7.27
C LEU A 160 17.98 -0.23 6.80
N ILE A 161 17.80 -0.36 5.48
CA ILE A 161 16.79 -1.24 4.89
C ILE A 161 17.27 -2.67 4.85
N TYR A 162 18.49 -2.91 4.36
CA TYR A 162 19.00 -4.25 4.03
C TYR A 162 20.12 -4.76 4.95
N GLY A 163 20.57 -3.93 5.93
CA GLY A 163 21.74 -4.22 6.77
C GLY A 163 23.06 -4.01 6.04
N ASP A 164 24.15 -4.38 6.71
CA ASP A 164 25.51 -4.23 6.21
C ASP A 164 25.91 -5.33 5.19
N THR A 165 24.93 -5.93 4.53
CA THR A 165 25.24 -6.85 3.43
C THR A 165 25.94 -6.04 2.35
N PRO A 166 27.20 -6.33 1.98
CA PRO A 166 27.87 -5.62 0.89
C PRO A 166 26.98 -5.71 -0.34
N CYS A 167 26.62 -4.57 -0.93
CA CYS A 167 26.15 -4.55 -2.29
C CYS A 167 27.35 -5.06 -3.11
N GLU A 168 27.47 -6.38 -3.30
CA GLU A 168 28.46 -6.93 -4.20
C GLU A 168 28.20 -6.27 -5.55
N GLY A 169 29.06 -5.28 -5.79
CA GLY A 169 29.08 -4.56 -7.04
C GLY A 169 29.62 -5.45 -8.13
N THR A 170 29.02 -5.40 -9.22
CA THR A 170 29.72 -5.17 -10.52
C THR A 170 28.67 -4.67 -11.47
#